data_fa3ecb765bd927ef81b4245ac6cbb521
#
_entry.id   fa3ecb765bd927ef81b4245ac6cbb521
#
_cell.length_a   1.000
_cell.length_b   1.000
_cell.length_c   1.000
_cell.angle_alpha   90.00
_cell.angle_beta   90.00
_cell.angle_gamma   90.00
#
_symmetry.space_group_name_H-M   'P 1'
#
loop_
_entity.id
_entity.type
_entity.pdbx_description
1 polymer ?
#
loop_
_entity_poly.entity_id
_entity_poly.type
_entity_poly.pdbx_seq_one_letter_code
_entity_poly.pdbx_strand_id
1 'polypeptide(L)'
;DTKVIGITGSNGKTTTKNLIYSILSQKYNVIKTKGNLNNHIGVPLSLLNIKDDIDVAIIEMGANHVGEIKRLCEIAMPDIGLITNYGYAHLEGFGSFEGVIKGKTEMYEYLTENYGHIILNNDDKLQVENCKGDLALTFGSSPDSEFTFEYKKDNSSLKLKIDGYEFNSNL
;
A
#
# COMPACT_ATOMS: atom_id res chain seq x y z
N ASP A 1 -21.19 1.83 -2.10
CA ASP A 1 -20.23 1.73 -0.98
C ASP A 1 -18.83 2.11 -1.47
N THR A 2 -18.21 3.10 -0.84
CA THR A 2 -16.83 3.53 -1.15
C THR A 2 -15.85 2.43 -0.82
N LYS A 3 -14.97 2.07 -1.76
CA LYS A 3 -13.87 1.13 -1.52
C LYS A 3 -12.68 1.82 -0.87
N VAL A 4 -12.11 1.23 0.17
CA VAL A 4 -10.97 1.79 0.91
C VAL A 4 -9.70 1.02 0.58
N ILE A 5 -8.68 1.74 0.09
CA ILE A 5 -7.34 1.21 -0.15
C ILE A 5 -6.40 1.73 0.94
N GLY A 6 -5.91 0.83 1.79
CA GLY A 6 -4.93 1.13 2.82
C GLY A 6 -3.49 1.02 2.32
N ILE A 7 -2.66 2.00 2.63
CA ILE A 7 -1.24 1.99 2.24
C ILE A 7 -0.36 2.24 3.46
N THR A 8 0.52 1.29 3.78
CA THR A 8 1.57 1.49 4.77
C THR A 8 2.95 1.14 4.20
N GLY A 9 3.98 1.20 5.02
CA GLY A 9 5.36 0.91 4.67
C GLY A 9 6.34 1.93 5.26
N SER A 10 7.63 1.63 5.19
CA SER A 10 8.66 2.54 5.69
C SER A 10 8.86 3.74 4.78
N ASN A 11 9.03 3.50 3.49
CA ASN A 11 9.28 4.52 2.46
C ASN A 11 8.28 4.38 1.31
N GLY A 12 8.07 5.45 0.55
CA GLY A 12 7.30 5.41 -0.70
C GLY A 12 5.77 5.47 -0.55
N LYS A 13 5.21 5.49 0.66
CA LYS A 13 3.76 5.56 0.90
C LYS A 13 3.08 6.68 0.11
N THR A 14 3.55 7.90 0.27
CA THR A 14 2.97 9.08 -0.38
C THR A 14 3.12 9.04 -1.90
N THR A 15 4.25 8.54 -2.40
CA THR A 15 4.47 8.35 -3.85
C THR A 15 3.50 7.33 -4.41
N THR A 16 3.39 6.15 -3.78
CA THR A 16 2.47 5.08 -4.17
C THR A 16 1.02 5.56 -4.13
N LYS A 17 0.61 6.23 -3.05
CA LYS A 17 -0.70 6.87 -2.92
C LYS A 17 -1.00 7.79 -4.10
N ASN A 18 -0.04 8.65 -4.47
CA ASN A 18 -0.23 9.60 -5.56
C ASN A 18 -0.32 8.93 -6.93
N LEU A 19 0.47 7.88 -7.17
CA LEU A 19 0.42 7.11 -8.41
C LEU A 19 -0.93 6.38 -8.55
N ILE A 20 -1.37 5.67 -7.51
CA ILE A 20 -2.67 4.99 -7.50
C ILE A 20 -3.79 5.99 -7.72
N TYR A 21 -3.76 7.15 -7.03
CA TYR A 21 -4.73 8.22 -7.21
C TYR A 21 -4.77 8.70 -8.67
N SER A 22 -3.61 8.97 -9.29
CA SER A 22 -3.54 9.46 -10.67
C SER A 22 -4.12 8.48 -11.69
N ILE A 23 -3.95 7.18 -11.44
CA ILE A 23 -4.49 6.12 -12.31
C ILE A 23 -6.01 6.00 -12.10
N LEU A 24 -6.45 5.80 -10.87
CA LEU A 24 -7.86 5.53 -10.57
C LEU A 24 -8.76 6.74 -10.86
N SER A 25 -8.26 7.97 -10.69
CA SER A 25 -9.00 9.20 -11.00
C SER A 25 -9.34 9.38 -12.49
N GLN A 26 -8.77 8.54 -13.39
CA GLN A 26 -9.16 8.53 -14.80
C GLN A 26 -10.57 7.96 -15.01
N LYS A 27 -11.08 7.18 -14.05
CA LYS A 27 -12.34 6.45 -14.19
C LYS A 27 -13.29 6.61 -13.01
N TYR A 28 -12.77 6.85 -11.80
CA TYR A 28 -13.51 6.84 -10.54
C TYR A 28 -13.43 8.19 -9.84
N ASN A 29 -14.41 8.49 -9.00
CA ASN A 29 -14.34 9.59 -8.05
C ASN A 29 -13.49 9.16 -6.85
N VAL A 30 -12.28 9.68 -6.78
CA VAL A 30 -11.27 9.21 -5.82
C VAL A 30 -10.88 10.32 -4.85
N ILE A 31 -10.84 10.00 -3.57
CA ILE A 31 -10.16 10.83 -2.57
C ILE A 31 -8.91 10.13 -2.06
N LYS A 32 -7.99 10.90 -1.49
CA LYS A 32 -6.78 10.39 -0.85
C LYS A 32 -6.42 11.19 0.39
N THR A 33 -5.67 10.57 1.30
CA THR A 33 -5.04 11.27 2.43
C THR A 33 -4.29 12.51 1.95
N LYS A 34 -4.61 13.68 2.52
CA LYS A 34 -3.93 14.95 2.23
C LYS A 34 -2.62 15.02 3.01
N GLY A 35 -1.53 15.38 2.30
CA GLY A 35 -0.21 15.52 2.92
C GLY A 35 0.19 14.25 3.69
N ASN A 36 0.54 14.41 4.95
CA ASN A 36 0.96 13.39 5.90
C ASN A 36 -0.06 13.11 7.02
N LEU A 37 -1.36 13.33 6.78
CA LEU A 37 -2.45 13.04 7.73
C LEU A 37 -2.69 11.53 7.83
N ASN A 38 -1.66 10.78 8.24
CA ASN A 38 -1.58 9.31 8.18
C ASN A 38 -1.54 8.63 9.57
N ASN A 39 -1.82 9.39 10.64
CA ASN A 39 -1.84 8.90 12.02
C ASN A 39 -3.29 8.79 12.56
N HIS A 40 -3.42 8.46 13.85
CA HIS A 40 -4.71 8.28 14.55
C HIS A 40 -5.62 9.53 14.58
N ILE A 41 -5.12 10.70 14.22
CA ILE A 41 -5.92 11.92 14.03
C ILE A 41 -6.19 12.14 12.53
N GLY A 42 -5.18 12.00 11.69
CA GLY A 42 -5.25 12.31 10.27
C GLY A 42 -6.09 11.31 9.47
N VAL A 43 -6.07 10.02 9.84
CA VAL A 43 -6.88 8.99 9.16
C VAL A 43 -8.37 9.25 9.37
N PRO A 44 -8.90 9.45 10.60
CA PRO A 44 -10.31 9.84 10.79
C PRO A 44 -10.69 11.11 10.03
N LEU A 45 -9.84 12.13 10.04
CA LEU A 45 -10.10 13.37 9.28
C LEU A 45 -10.15 13.13 7.77
N SER A 46 -9.38 12.18 7.24
CA SER A 46 -9.45 11.80 5.83
C SER A 46 -10.76 11.09 5.51
N LEU A 47 -11.22 10.19 6.38
CA LEU A 47 -12.46 9.44 6.23
C LEU A 47 -13.70 10.33 6.29
N LEU A 48 -13.71 11.35 7.15
CA LEU A 48 -14.79 12.33 7.25
C LEU A 48 -15.00 13.17 5.96
N ASN A 49 -14.06 13.14 5.02
CA ASN A 49 -14.21 13.76 3.71
C ASN A 49 -14.84 12.82 2.66
N ILE A 50 -15.14 11.58 3.01
CA ILE A 50 -15.86 10.65 2.12
C ILE A 50 -17.31 11.13 2.03
N LYS A 51 -17.76 11.39 0.81
CA LYS A 51 -19.14 11.73 0.48
C LYS A 51 -19.76 10.59 -0.32
N ASP A 52 -21.07 10.64 -0.50
CA ASP A 52 -21.84 9.58 -1.18
C ASP A 52 -21.42 9.34 -2.64
N ASP A 53 -20.79 10.31 -3.28
CA ASP A 53 -20.31 10.25 -4.66
C ASP A 53 -18.86 9.74 -4.82
N ILE A 54 -18.20 9.36 -3.72
CA ILE A 54 -16.83 8.83 -3.75
C ILE A 54 -16.83 7.32 -3.96
N ASP A 55 -16.19 6.88 -5.04
CA ASP A 55 -16.05 5.46 -5.36
C ASP A 55 -14.88 4.81 -4.58
N VAL A 56 -13.75 5.53 -4.45
CA VAL A 56 -12.53 5.00 -3.84
C VAL A 56 -11.89 6.02 -2.90
N ALA A 57 -11.48 5.56 -1.72
CA ALA A 57 -10.69 6.33 -0.76
C ALA A 57 -9.30 5.68 -0.57
N ILE A 58 -8.23 6.42 -0.83
CA ILE A 58 -6.85 5.95 -0.65
C ILE A 58 -6.31 6.52 0.65
N ILE A 59 -6.13 5.66 1.65
CA ILE A 59 -5.78 6.03 3.00
C ILE A 59 -4.33 5.62 3.30
N GLU A 60 -3.46 6.62 3.45
CA GLU A 60 -2.10 6.43 3.90
C GLU A 60 -2.06 6.22 5.41
N MET A 61 -1.36 5.18 5.88
CA MET A 61 -1.26 4.78 7.28
C MET A 61 0.21 4.77 7.71
N GLY A 62 0.56 5.67 8.63
CA GLY A 62 1.88 5.79 9.22
C GLY A 62 1.89 5.27 10.65
N ALA A 63 2.98 4.63 11.05
CA ALA A 63 3.17 4.14 12.40
C ALA A 63 4.61 4.30 12.87
N ASN A 64 4.77 4.53 14.16
CA ASN A 64 6.03 4.56 14.88
C ASN A 64 6.16 3.39 15.88
N HIS A 65 5.06 2.75 16.25
CA HIS A 65 5.00 1.64 17.21
C HIS A 65 4.16 0.48 16.70
N VAL A 66 4.41 -0.71 17.23
CA VAL A 66 3.56 -1.88 17.04
C VAL A 66 2.17 -1.60 17.62
N GLY A 67 1.11 -2.06 16.95
CA GLY A 67 -0.29 -1.83 17.30
C GLY A 67 -0.93 -0.61 16.63
N GLU A 68 -0.13 0.32 16.09
CA GLU A 68 -0.68 1.53 15.47
C GLU A 68 -1.31 1.25 14.11
N ILE A 69 -0.71 0.40 13.26
CA ILE A 69 -1.32 0.04 11.96
C ILE A 69 -2.60 -0.74 12.17
N LYS A 70 -2.62 -1.69 13.10
CA LYS A 70 -3.86 -2.39 13.48
C LYS A 70 -4.98 -1.41 13.83
N ARG A 71 -4.67 -0.44 14.68
CA ARG A 71 -5.63 0.59 15.09
C ARG A 71 -6.12 1.43 13.92
N LEU A 72 -5.23 1.81 13.00
CA LEU A 72 -5.62 2.57 11.82
C LEU A 72 -6.48 1.74 10.85
N CYS A 73 -6.21 0.44 10.72
CA CYS A 73 -7.05 -0.47 9.96
C CYS A 73 -8.45 -0.65 10.59
N GLU A 74 -8.55 -0.77 11.91
CA GLU A 74 -9.84 -0.80 12.62
C GLU A 74 -10.68 0.45 12.38
N ILE A 75 -10.04 1.62 12.23
CA ILE A 75 -10.71 2.89 11.94
C ILE A 75 -11.09 3.02 10.46
N ALA A 76 -10.17 2.70 9.56
CA ALA A 76 -10.35 2.91 8.13
C ALA A 76 -11.07 1.77 7.42
N MET A 77 -11.07 0.57 8.02
CA MET A 77 -11.69 -0.65 7.47
C MET A 77 -11.32 -0.89 5.99
N PRO A 78 -10.02 -1.02 5.65
CA PRO A 78 -9.62 -1.16 4.27
C PRO A 78 -10.15 -2.46 3.65
N ASP A 79 -10.69 -2.36 2.42
CA ASP A 79 -11.05 -3.50 1.58
C ASP A 79 -9.82 -4.09 0.89
N ILE A 80 -8.83 -3.23 0.60
CA ILE A 80 -7.59 -3.58 -0.10
C ILE A 80 -6.43 -2.91 0.63
N GLY A 81 -5.30 -3.59 0.74
CA GLY A 81 -4.13 -2.97 1.35
C GLY A 81 -2.81 -3.44 0.79
N LEU A 82 -1.81 -2.59 0.94
CA LEU A 82 -0.45 -2.89 0.53
C LEU A 82 0.58 -2.32 1.49
N ILE A 83 1.71 -3.01 1.59
CA ILE A 83 2.91 -2.54 2.27
C ILE A 83 3.94 -2.19 1.19
N THR A 84 4.40 -0.94 1.15
CA THR A 84 5.37 -0.51 0.12
C THR A 84 6.73 -1.19 0.31
N ASN A 85 7.22 -1.25 1.52
CA ASN A 85 8.44 -1.96 1.92
C ASN A 85 8.62 -2.00 3.45
N TYR A 86 9.51 -2.85 3.91
CA TYR A 86 10.07 -2.85 5.25
C TYR A 86 11.46 -2.19 5.20
N GLY A 87 11.64 -1.06 5.89
CA GLY A 87 12.90 -0.32 5.95
C GLY A 87 13.24 0.10 7.38
N TYR A 88 14.46 0.50 7.62
CA TYR A 88 15.00 0.91 8.92
C TYR A 88 14.51 2.31 9.34
N ALA A 89 13.19 2.52 9.32
CA ALA A 89 12.56 3.77 9.74
C ALA A 89 11.92 3.62 11.11
N HIS A 90 12.00 4.69 11.93
CA HIS A 90 11.36 4.77 13.26
C HIS A 90 11.78 3.65 14.24
N LEU A 91 13.06 3.20 14.17
CA LEU A 91 13.57 2.13 15.04
C LEU A 91 13.46 2.43 16.53
N GLU A 92 13.53 3.70 16.93
CA GLU A 92 13.36 4.11 18.33
C GLU A 92 11.97 3.72 18.87
N GLY A 93 10.93 3.87 18.06
CA GLY A 93 9.55 3.53 18.43
C GLY A 93 9.22 2.06 18.30
N PHE A 94 9.70 1.40 17.25
CA PHE A 94 9.48 -0.03 17.00
C PHE A 94 10.43 -0.94 17.80
N GLY A 95 11.53 -0.38 18.36
CA GLY A 95 12.53 -1.09 19.14
C GLY A 95 13.53 -1.90 18.32
N SER A 96 13.15 -2.44 17.18
CA SER A 96 14.03 -3.21 16.27
C SER A 96 13.46 -3.25 14.84
N PHE A 97 14.23 -3.82 13.91
CA PHE A 97 13.74 -4.05 12.54
C PHE A 97 12.61 -5.09 12.50
N GLU A 98 12.69 -6.12 13.33
CA GLU A 98 11.61 -7.11 13.52
C GLU A 98 10.33 -6.43 14.04
N GLY A 99 10.47 -5.42 14.91
CA GLY A 99 9.36 -4.58 15.36
C GLY A 99 8.73 -3.79 14.23
N VAL A 100 9.53 -3.26 13.29
CA VAL A 100 9.02 -2.60 12.07
C VAL A 100 8.23 -3.59 11.20
N ILE A 101 8.79 -4.78 10.96
CA ILE A 101 8.11 -5.84 10.19
C ILE A 101 6.78 -6.18 10.87
N LYS A 102 6.80 -6.51 12.14
CA LYS A 102 5.61 -6.85 12.91
C LYS A 102 4.54 -5.76 12.83
N GLY A 103 4.91 -4.51 13.13
CA GLY A 103 3.94 -3.41 13.16
C GLY A 103 3.33 -3.09 11.79
N LYS A 104 4.05 -3.29 10.68
CA LYS A 104 3.48 -3.07 9.35
C LYS A 104 2.67 -4.26 8.86
N THR A 105 3.07 -5.48 9.21
CA THR A 105 2.35 -6.72 8.89
C THR A 105 0.94 -6.76 9.52
N GLU A 106 0.67 -5.98 10.56
CA GLU A 106 -0.67 -5.79 11.13
C GLU A 106 -1.75 -5.45 10.07
N MET A 107 -1.37 -4.79 8.97
CA MET A 107 -2.29 -4.56 7.85
C MET A 107 -2.68 -5.86 7.14
N TYR A 108 -1.72 -6.76 6.90
CA TYR A 108 -2.00 -8.05 6.28
C TYR A 108 -2.86 -8.93 7.20
N GLU A 109 -2.55 -8.91 8.50
CA GLU A 109 -3.33 -9.63 9.51
C GLU A 109 -4.79 -9.13 9.53
N TYR A 110 -5.00 -7.81 9.58
CA TYR A 110 -6.32 -7.21 9.54
C TYR A 110 -7.10 -7.60 8.27
N LEU A 111 -6.48 -7.49 7.10
CA LEU A 111 -7.13 -7.83 5.82
C LEU A 111 -7.48 -9.32 5.76
N THR A 112 -6.61 -10.20 6.23
CA THR A 112 -6.86 -11.64 6.29
C THR A 112 -8.06 -11.95 7.20
N GLU A 113 -8.13 -11.35 8.39
CA GLU A 113 -9.22 -11.52 9.35
C GLU A 113 -10.56 -10.96 8.85
N ASN A 114 -10.54 -9.96 7.96
CA ASN A 114 -11.73 -9.26 7.46
C ASN A 114 -12.05 -9.55 5.98
N TYR A 115 -11.45 -10.60 5.39
CA TYR A 115 -11.67 -11.01 4.00
C TYR A 115 -11.32 -9.91 2.97
N GLY A 116 -10.39 -9.03 3.31
CA GLY A 116 -9.87 -8.01 2.41
C GLY A 116 -8.77 -8.56 1.49
N HIS A 117 -8.48 -7.83 0.42
CA HIS A 117 -7.45 -8.20 -0.54
C HIS A 117 -6.09 -7.59 -0.19
N ILE A 118 -5.04 -8.36 -0.33
CA ILE A 118 -3.65 -7.92 -0.14
C ILE A 118 -2.99 -7.76 -1.50
N ILE A 119 -2.37 -6.60 -1.77
CA ILE A 119 -1.49 -6.41 -2.93
C ILE A 119 -0.06 -6.67 -2.46
N LEU A 120 0.53 -7.77 -2.91
CA LEU A 120 1.78 -8.31 -2.44
C LEU A 120 2.88 -8.19 -3.49
N ASN A 121 4.00 -7.58 -3.12
CA ASN A 121 5.22 -7.60 -3.95
C ASN A 121 5.93 -8.95 -3.81
N ASN A 122 5.85 -9.78 -4.84
CA ASN A 122 6.43 -11.12 -4.87
C ASN A 122 7.97 -11.12 -5.00
N ASP A 123 8.58 -10.00 -5.37
CA ASP A 123 10.03 -9.82 -5.40
C ASP A 123 10.60 -9.44 -4.01
N ASP A 124 9.75 -9.08 -3.05
CA ASP A 124 10.15 -8.76 -1.67
C ASP A 124 9.94 -9.98 -0.76
N LYS A 125 11.04 -10.69 -0.48
CA LYS A 125 11.01 -11.90 0.36
C LYS A 125 10.40 -11.67 1.74
N LEU A 126 10.63 -10.50 2.35
CA LEU A 126 10.06 -10.20 3.65
C LEU A 126 8.54 -10.04 3.60
N GLN A 127 8.01 -9.47 2.51
CA GLN A 127 6.57 -9.40 2.32
C GLN A 127 5.97 -10.80 2.14
N VAL A 128 6.58 -11.63 1.30
CA VAL A 128 6.12 -13.01 1.05
C VAL A 128 6.15 -13.84 2.34
N GLU A 129 7.23 -13.80 3.11
CA GLU A 129 7.39 -14.57 4.36
C GLU A 129 6.39 -14.13 5.46
N ASN A 130 5.97 -12.86 5.45
CA ASN A 130 5.08 -12.29 6.46
C ASN A 130 3.60 -12.17 5.99
N CYS A 131 3.28 -12.51 4.75
CA CYS A 131 1.91 -12.56 4.25
C CYS A 131 1.35 -13.98 4.43
N LYS A 132 0.33 -14.12 5.27
CA LYS A 132 -0.36 -15.39 5.53
C LYS A 132 -1.79 -15.41 4.97
N GLY A 133 -2.15 -14.39 4.18
CA GLY A 133 -3.49 -14.24 3.65
C GLY A 133 -3.67 -15.01 2.34
N ASP A 134 -4.79 -15.70 2.20
CA ASP A 134 -5.15 -16.46 1.00
C ASP A 134 -5.67 -15.56 -0.15
N LEU A 135 -6.02 -14.30 0.15
CA LEU A 135 -6.54 -13.32 -0.81
C LEU A 135 -5.46 -12.31 -1.27
N ALA A 136 -4.23 -12.79 -1.45
CA ALA A 136 -3.13 -11.97 -1.94
C ALA A 136 -3.08 -11.98 -3.47
N LEU A 137 -3.20 -10.79 -4.08
CA LEU A 137 -2.90 -10.53 -5.49
C LEU A 137 -1.42 -10.19 -5.59
N THR A 138 -0.64 -11.02 -6.26
CA THR A 138 0.82 -10.85 -6.33
C THR A 138 1.26 -10.09 -7.57
N PHE A 139 2.25 -9.22 -7.43
CA PHE A 139 2.94 -8.60 -8.55
C PHE A 139 4.46 -8.72 -8.37
N GLY A 140 5.17 -8.80 -9.48
CA GLY A 140 6.64 -8.94 -9.44
C GLY A 140 7.26 -9.23 -10.79
N SER A 141 8.59 -9.36 -10.81
CA SER A 141 9.35 -9.79 -12.00
C SER A 141 9.36 -11.32 -12.17
N SER A 142 9.03 -12.07 -11.11
CA SER A 142 8.92 -13.53 -11.16
C SER A 142 7.74 -14.00 -12.01
N PRO A 143 7.92 -15.04 -12.85
CA PRO A 143 6.82 -15.67 -13.59
C PRO A 143 5.71 -16.24 -12.70
N ASP A 144 5.99 -16.49 -11.42
CA ASP A 144 5.02 -16.99 -10.44
C ASP A 144 4.11 -15.89 -9.90
N SER A 145 4.34 -14.62 -10.28
CA SER A 145 3.48 -13.50 -9.90
C SER A 145 2.23 -13.50 -10.78
N GLU A 146 1.09 -13.16 -10.18
CA GLU A 146 -0.18 -13.04 -10.90
C GLU A 146 -0.15 -11.88 -11.92
N PHE A 147 0.48 -10.76 -11.54
CA PHE A 147 0.77 -9.64 -12.43
C PHE A 147 2.28 -9.51 -12.61
N THR A 148 2.76 -9.74 -13.83
CA THR A 148 4.19 -9.66 -14.13
C THR A 148 4.58 -8.31 -14.69
N PHE A 149 5.78 -7.85 -14.36
CA PHE A 149 6.38 -6.70 -15.00
C PHE A 149 7.87 -6.93 -15.30
N GLU A 150 8.32 -6.31 -16.37
CA GLU A 150 9.73 -6.21 -16.73
C GLU A 150 10.11 -4.74 -16.85
N TYR A 151 11.31 -4.37 -16.42
CA TYR A 151 11.80 -3.02 -16.66
C TYR A 151 13.25 -3.01 -17.12
N LYS A 152 13.55 -2.04 -17.98
CA LYS A 152 14.92 -1.70 -18.38
C LYS A 152 15.13 -0.21 -18.15
N LYS A 153 16.18 0.13 -17.44
CA LYS A 153 16.56 1.50 -17.17
C LYS A 153 17.94 1.76 -17.79
N ASP A 154 18.04 2.83 -18.54
CA ASP A 154 19.30 3.44 -18.95
C ASP A 154 19.41 4.86 -18.36
N ASN A 155 20.47 5.61 -18.74
CA ASN A 155 20.72 6.94 -18.16
C ASN A 155 19.68 8.01 -18.53
N SER A 156 18.80 7.75 -19.48
CA SER A 156 17.86 8.74 -20.03
C SER A 156 16.43 8.22 -20.19
N SER A 157 16.21 6.93 -20.03
CA SER A 157 14.90 6.33 -20.24
C SER A 157 14.59 5.19 -19.29
N LEU A 158 13.30 5.02 -19.03
CA LEU A 158 12.72 3.84 -18.37
C LEU A 158 11.77 3.17 -19.36
N LYS A 159 12.01 1.90 -19.65
CA LYS A 159 11.07 1.02 -20.36
C LYS A 159 10.44 0.09 -19.36
N LEU A 160 9.13 0.08 -19.31
CA LEU A 160 8.34 -0.78 -18.43
C LEU A 160 7.41 -1.61 -19.29
N LYS A 161 7.34 -2.91 -19.04
CA LYS A 161 6.38 -3.82 -19.65
C LYS A 161 5.55 -4.45 -18.55
N ILE A 162 4.23 -4.34 -18.64
CA ILE A 162 3.27 -4.90 -17.68
C ILE A 162 2.26 -5.71 -18.49
N ASP A 163 2.13 -7.00 -18.22
CA ASP A 163 1.20 -7.91 -18.88
C ASP A 163 1.20 -7.79 -20.42
N GLY A 164 2.40 -7.60 -21.01
CA GLY A 164 2.58 -7.45 -22.45
C GLY A 164 2.42 -6.01 -22.98
N TYR A 165 1.91 -5.06 -22.19
CA TYR A 165 1.85 -3.64 -22.58
C TYR A 165 3.18 -2.94 -22.29
N GLU A 166 3.69 -2.18 -23.28
CA GLU A 166 4.96 -1.46 -23.15
C GLU A 166 4.73 0.03 -22.88
N PHE A 167 5.46 0.55 -21.90
CA PHE A 167 5.47 1.95 -21.52
C PHE A 167 6.90 2.49 -21.60
N ASN A 168 7.07 3.68 -22.18
CA ASN A 168 8.36 4.36 -22.26
C ASN A 168 8.25 5.73 -21.60
N SER A 169 9.22 6.05 -20.73
CA SER A 169 9.32 7.36 -20.08
C SER A 169 10.75 7.87 -20.21
N ASN A 170 10.91 9.15 -20.52
CA ASN A 170 12.19 9.83 -20.40
C ASN A 170 12.41 10.17 -18.91
N LEU A 171 13.63 9.94 -18.42
CA LEU A 171 14.05 10.25 -17.05
C LEU A 171 14.57 11.67 -16.94
#